data_730a8ede43158c2d4a6b7a009ab137fb
#
_entry.id   730a8ede43158c2d4a6b7a009ab137fb
#
_cell.length_a   1.000
_cell.length_b   1.000
_cell.length_c   1.000
_cell.angle_alpha   90.00
_cell.angle_beta   90.00
_cell.angle_gamma   90.00
#
_symmetry.space_group_name_H-M   'P 1'
#
loop_
_entity.id
_entity.type
_entity.pdbx_description
1 polymer ?
#
loop_
_entity_poly.entity_id
_entity_poly.type
_entity_poly.pdbx_seq_one_letter_code
_entity_poly.pdbx_strand_id
1 'polypeptide(L)'
;MSEFQGPDQLIEQLIDTDPAETAEWHQSFDAALKNAGPVRARYLMLSLLKKAHEANIGLPALRTTDYINTIPSDKEPTFPGNEDIERKIRRYVRWNAAMLVHRAQRPGVGVGGHISTYASSASLYEVGYNHFFRGMDHPGGGDQVFFQGHASPGMYARAFVEGRFTPEQLDGFRQELSHHAGGLSSYPHPRLMPEFWQFPTVS
;
A
#
# COMPACT_ATOMS: atom_id res chain seq x y z
N MET A 1 0.80 14.59 5.75
CA MET A 1 0.30 14.60 4.36
C MET A 1 1.21 15.56 3.62
N SER A 2 2.16 15.06 2.84
CA SER A 2 2.92 15.93 1.94
C SER A 2 2.01 16.24 0.77
N GLU A 3 1.69 17.50 0.58
CA GLU A 3 1.00 17.97 -0.60
C GLU A 3 1.82 17.59 -1.83
N PHE A 4 1.12 17.06 -2.82
CA PHE A 4 1.68 16.66 -4.11
C PHE A 4 2.19 17.92 -4.82
N GLN A 5 3.49 18.03 -5.00
CA GLN A 5 4.10 19.14 -5.72
C GLN A 5 3.98 18.89 -7.22
N GLY A 6 3.10 19.63 -7.89
CA GLY A 6 2.99 19.63 -9.34
C GLY A 6 4.23 20.24 -10.02
N PRO A 7 4.36 20.12 -11.36
CA PRO A 7 5.46 20.72 -12.12
C PRO A 7 5.69 22.19 -11.84
N ASP A 8 4.64 22.94 -11.58
CA ASP A 8 4.69 24.38 -11.28
C ASP A 8 5.47 24.68 -9.99
N GLN A 9 5.30 23.85 -8.95
CA GLN A 9 6.01 24.03 -7.67
C GLN A 9 7.51 23.69 -7.75
N LEU A 10 7.92 22.85 -8.70
CA LEU A 10 9.34 22.54 -8.93
C LEU A 10 10.07 23.72 -9.60
N ILE A 11 9.39 24.46 -10.48
CA ILE A 11 9.93 25.64 -11.14
C ILE A 11 10.04 26.79 -10.11
N GLU A 12 9.05 26.97 -9.24
CA GLU A 12 9.06 27.98 -8.18
C GLU A 12 10.22 27.83 -7.17
N GLN A 13 10.79 26.64 -7.07
CA GLN A 13 11.96 26.38 -6.22
C GLN A 13 13.30 26.80 -6.88
N LEU A 14 13.29 27.09 -8.17
CA LEU A 14 14.46 27.53 -8.90
C LEU A 14 14.40 29.05 -9.08
N ILE A 15 15.52 29.72 -8.84
CA ILE A 15 15.63 31.17 -9.07
C ILE A 15 15.86 31.38 -10.55
N ASP A 16 14.95 32.11 -11.21
CA ASP A 16 15.17 32.56 -12.57
C ASP A 16 16.23 33.67 -12.60
N THR A 17 17.38 33.35 -13.13
CA THR A 17 18.53 34.28 -13.18
C THR A 17 18.52 35.16 -14.42
N ASP A 18 17.71 34.86 -15.42
CA ASP A 18 17.52 35.66 -16.63
C ASP A 18 16.07 35.59 -17.15
N PRO A 19 15.16 36.40 -16.56
CA PRO A 19 13.75 36.40 -16.96
C PRO A 19 13.52 36.83 -18.43
N ALA A 20 14.43 37.57 -19.02
CA ALA A 20 14.32 37.99 -20.41
C ALA A 20 14.55 36.79 -21.34
N GLU A 21 15.63 36.04 -21.14
CA GLU A 21 15.88 34.79 -21.89
C GLU A 21 14.74 33.77 -21.69
N THR A 22 14.26 33.62 -20.46
CA THR A 22 13.12 32.73 -20.16
C THR A 22 11.89 33.13 -20.96
N ALA A 23 11.58 34.40 -21.06
CA ALA A 23 10.46 34.89 -21.88
C ALA A 23 10.65 34.61 -23.37
N GLU A 24 11.86 34.73 -23.89
CA GLU A 24 12.17 34.38 -25.32
C GLU A 24 11.96 32.90 -25.58
N TRP A 25 12.35 32.01 -24.67
CA TRP A 25 12.11 30.58 -24.80
C TRP A 25 10.61 30.26 -24.83
N HIS A 26 9.81 30.87 -23.92
CA HIS A 26 8.36 30.69 -23.89
C HIS A 26 7.72 31.17 -25.18
N GLN A 27 8.07 32.37 -25.65
CA GLN A 27 7.54 32.93 -26.92
C GLN A 27 7.88 32.03 -28.12
N SER A 28 9.11 31.49 -28.16
CA SER A 28 9.54 30.58 -29.21
C SER A 28 8.75 29.28 -29.22
N PHE A 29 8.45 28.74 -28.01
CA PHE A 29 7.61 27.56 -27.86
C PHE A 29 6.18 27.83 -28.29
N ASP A 30 5.59 28.95 -27.91
CA ASP A 30 4.23 29.35 -28.24
C ASP A 30 4.11 29.56 -29.77
N ALA A 31 5.11 30.17 -30.40
CA ALA A 31 5.17 30.32 -31.85
C ALA A 31 5.23 28.96 -32.57
N ALA A 32 6.03 28.04 -32.08
CA ALA A 32 6.11 26.66 -32.61
C ALA A 32 4.76 25.92 -32.46
N LEU A 33 4.12 26.03 -31.31
CA LEU A 33 2.80 25.44 -31.06
C LEU A 33 1.73 26.02 -32.00
N LYS A 34 1.70 27.36 -32.14
CA LYS A 34 0.72 28.07 -32.96
C LYS A 34 0.90 27.79 -34.45
N ASN A 35 2.15 27.82 -34.96
CA ASN A 35 2.44 27.76 -36.41
C ASN A 35 2.58 26.33 -36.94
N ALA A 36 3.11 25.41 -36.14
CA ALA A 36 3.42 24.04 -36.56
C ALA A 36 2.63 22.96 -35.77
N GLY A 37 1.82 23.37 -34.82
CA GLY A 37 0.91 22.51 -34.09
C GLY A 37 1.56 21.66 -32.99
N PRO A 38 0.74 20.91 -32.23
CA PRO A 38 1.16 20.21 -31.00
C PRO A 38 2.17 19.07 -31.24
N VAL A 39 2.15 18.47 -32.41
CA VAL A 39 3.11 17.40 -32.79
C VAL A 39 4.54 17.95 -32.87
N ARG A 40 4.70 19.10 -33.48
CA ARG A 40 6.01 19.77 -33.59
C ARG A 40 6.48 20.31 -32.24
N ALA A 41 5.59 20.92 -31.47
CA ALA A 41 5.90 21.40 -30.14
C ALA A 41 6.37 20.23 -29.22
N ARG A 42 5.68 19.10 -29.27
CA ARG A 42 6.09 17.88 -28.55
C ARG A 42 7.47 17.39 -28.97
N TYR A 43 7.75 17.37 -30.27
CA TYR A 43 9.06 16.96 -30.78
C TYR A 43 10.17 17.86 -30.24
N LEU A 44 9.98 19.17 -30.25
CA LEU A 44 10.94 20.14 -29.72
C LEU A 44 11.20 19.91 -28.20
N MET A 45 10.14 19.76 -27.42
CA MET A 45 10.27 19.45 -26.00
C MET A 45 11.08 18.17 -25.75
N LEU A 46 10.77 17.10 -26.46
CA LEU A 46 11.49 15.83 -26.31
C LEU A 46 12.96 15.95 -26.77
N SER A 47 13.24 16.76 -27.82
CA SER A 47 14.60 17.02 -28.29
C SER A 47 15.42 17.80 -27.25
N LEU A 48 14.81 18.79 -26.58
CA LEU A 48 15.45 19.53 -25.51
C LEU A 48 15.72 18.65 -24.28
N LEU A 49 14.75 17.81 -23.88
CA LEU A 49 14.93 16.84 -22.80
C LEU A 49 16.07 15.85 -23.09
N LYS A 50 16.18 15.38 -24.35
CA LYS A 50 17.30 14.53 -24.77
C LYS A 50 18.64 15.27 -24.63
N LYS A 51 18.72 16.51 -25.06
CA LYS A 51 19.90 17.36 -24.92
C LYS A 51 20.29 17.58 -23.46
N ALA A 52 19.31 17.83 -22.60
CA ALA A 52 19.53 17.97 -21.17
C ALA A 52 20.09 16.68 -20.55
N HIS A 53 19.57 15.53 -20.95
CA HIS A 53 20.10 14.23 -20.52
C HIS A 53 21.55 14.00 -20.99
N GLU A 54 21.85 14.30 -22.25
CA GLU A 54 23.24 14.21 -22.80
C GLU A 54 24.22 15.14 -22.06
N ALA A 55 23.73 16.28 -21.59
CA ALA A 55 24.50 17.23 -20.79
C ALA A 55 24.56 16.89 -19.28
N ASN A 56 24.01 15.75 -18.86
CA ASN A 56 23.90 15.34 -17.45
C ASN A 56 23.18 16.37 -16.55
N ILE A 57 22.25 17.13 -17.10
CA ILE A 57 21.38 18.01 -16.33
C ILE A 57 20.34 17.13 -15.63
N GLY A 58 20.36 17.13 -14.30
CA GLY A 58 19.37 16.43 -13.49
C GLY A 58 17.99 17.06 -13.65
N LEU A 59 17.14 16.45 -14.44
CA LEU A 59 15.75 16.84 -14.57
C LEU A 59 14.92 16.09 -13.54
N PRO A 60 14.06 16.76 -12.79
CA PRO A 60 13.08 16.08 -11.98
C PRO A 60 12.19 15.21 -12.88
N ALA A 61 11.73 14.09 -12.38
CA ALA A 61 10.80 13.22 -13.11
C ALA A 61 9.51 14.00 -13.41
N LEU A 62 9.42 14.56 -14.62
CA LEU A 62 8.23 15.28 -15.11
C LEU A 62 7.01 14.35 -15.31
N ARG A 63 7.19 13.05 -15.10
CA ARG A 63 6.12 12.06 -15.06
C ARG A 63 5.98 11.53 -13.64
N THR A 64 5.18 12.20 -12.87
CA THR A 64 4.25 11.46 -12.04
C THR A 64 3.15 10.99 -12.99
N THR A 65 2.99 9.69 -13.15
CA THR A 65 1.74 9.19 -13.74
C THR A 65 0.64 9.65 -12.81
N ASP A 66 -0.17 10.61 -13.25
CA ASP A 66 -1.39 10.93 -12.55
C ASP A 66 -2.13 9.62 -12.31
N TYR A 67 -2.48 9.36 -11.06
CA TYR A 67 -3.34 8.24 -10.75
C TYR A 67 -4.72 8.56 -11.34
N ILE A 68 -4.93 8.09 -12.56
CA ILE A 68 -6.22 8.24 -13.24
C ILE A 68 -7.06 7.03 -12.87
N ASN A 69 -8.11 7.24 -12.11
CA ASN A 69 -9.10 6.19 -11.86
C ASN A 69 -9.70 5.74 -13.20
N THR A 70 -9.68 4.44 -13.40
CA THR A 70 -10.31 3.83 -14.60
C THR A 70 -11.82 4.09 -14.62
N ILE A 71 -12.43 4.16 -13.44
CA ILE A 71 -13.83 4.52 -13.25
C ILE A 71 -13.86 5.92 -12.61
N PRO A 72 -14.46 6.93 -13.25
CA PRO A 72 -14.66 8.24 -12.64
C PRO A 72 -15.52 8.12 -11.37
N SER A 73 -15.29 8.99 -10.38
CA SER A 73 -15.99 8.94 -9.08
C SER A 73 -17.50 9.08 -9.19
N ASP A 74 -18.00 9.79 -10.20
CA ASP A 74 -19.43 9.93 -10.49
C ASP A 74 -20.07 8.66 -11.07
N LYS A 75 -19.26 7.69 -11.51
CA LYS A 75 -19.68 6.39 -12.04
C LYS A 75 -19.32 5.22 -11.12
N GLU A 76 -18.72 5.51 -9.97
CA GLU A 76 -18.46 4.46 -8.99
C GLU A 76 -19.77 3.83 -8.49
N PRO A 77 -19.86 2.49 -8.44
CA PRO A 77 -21.02 1.84 -7.85
C PRO A 77 -21.09 2.16 -6.35
N THR A 78 -22.31 2.16 -5.82
CA THR A 78 -22.51 2.30 -4.37
C THR A 78 -21.74 1.21 -3.64
N PHE A 79 -21.02 1.61 -2.58
CA PHE A 79 -20.28 0.67 -1.74
C PHE A 79 -21.20 -0.44 -1.21
N PRO A 80 -20.86 -1.74 -1.42
CA PRO A 80 -21.79 -2.85 -1.16
C PRO A 80 -21.91 -3.22 0.31
N GLY A 81 -21.10 -2.61 1.20
CA GLY A 81 -21.05 -2.91 2.61
C GLY A 81 -21.56 -1.78 3.50
N ASN A 82 -21.30 -1.92 4.80
CA ASN A 82 -21.55 -0.87 5.79
C ASN A 82 -20.20 -0.29 6.23
N GLU A 83 -19.86 0.89 5.72
CA GLU A 83 -18.57 1.54 6.01
C GLU A 83 -18.31 1.76 7.50
N ASP A 84 -19.34 2.07 8.29
CA ASP A 84 -19.17 2.32 9.73
C ASP A 84 -18.83 1.04 10.48
N ILE A 85 -19.45 -0.07 10.12
CA ILE A 85 -19.13 -1.39 10.70
C ILE A 85 -17.74 -1.81 10.27
N GLU A 86 -17.41 -1.72 8.99
CA GLU A 86 -16.09 -2.11 8.49
C GLU A 86 -14.96 -1.25 9.04
N ARG A 87 -15.22 0.04 9.23
CA ARG A 87 -14.28 0.95 9.91
C ARG A 87 -14.03 0.52 11.36
N LYS A 88 -15.05 0.03 12.07
CA LYS A 88 -14.91 -0.52 13.43
C LYS A 88 -14.09 -1.81 13.41
N ILE A 89 -14.43 -2.76 12.54
CA ILE A 89 -13.69 -4.02 12.39
C ILE A 89 -12.21 -3.73 12.12
N ARG A 90 -11.91 -2.88 11.13
CA ARG A 90 -10.55 -2.48 10.79
C ARG A 90 -9.79 -1.88 11.97
N ARG A 91 -10.44 -1.07 12.81
CA ARG A 91 -9.83 -0.51 14.02
C ARG A 91 -9.49 -1.61 15.02
N TYR A 92 -10.36 -2.56 15.24
CA TYR A 92 -10.11 -3.70 16.13
C TYR A 92 -8.97 -4.57 15.59
N VAL A 93 -8.98 -4.93 14.33
CA VAL A 93 -7.91 -5.74 13.74
C VAL A 93 -6.56 -5.02 13.83
N ARG A 94 -6.51 -3.74 13.48
CA ARG A 94 -5.25 -2.95 13.57
C ARG A 94 -4.75 -2.83 15.00
N TRP A 95 -5.64 -2.61 15.95
CA TRP A 95 -5.27 -2.55 17.36
C TRP A 95 -4.72 -3.88 17.85
N ASN A 96 -5.41 -4.98 17.59
CA ASN A 96 -4.95 -6.32 18.00
C ASN A 96 -3.63 -6.70 17.34
N ALA A 97 -3.40 -6.36 16.07
CA ALA A 97 -2.14 -6.59 15.38
C ALA A 97 -0.98 -5.81 16.04
N ALA A 98 -1.20 -4.54 16.40
CA ALA A 98 -0.21 -3.74 17.10
C ALA A 98 0.07 -4.30 18.51
N MET A 99 -0.96 -4.67 19.24
CA MET A 99 -0.82 -5.25 20.58
C MET A 99 -0.14 -6.62 20.56
N LEU A 100 -0.39 -7.45 19.56
CA LEU A 100 0.28 -8.73 19.36
C LEU A 100 1.80 -8.54 19.29
N VAL A 101 2.27 -7.64 18.43
CA VAL A 101 3.69 -7.33 18.27
C VAL A 101 4.27 -6.67 19.52
N HIS A 102 3.54 -5.72 20.12
CA HIS A 102 3.97 -5.02 21.33
C HIS A 102 4.16 -6.00 22.51
N ARG A 103 3.20 -6.88 22.74
CA ARG A 103 3.28 -7.87 23.83
C ARG A 103 4.38 -8.90 23.60
N ALA A 104 4.68 -9.24 22.36
CA ALA A 104 5.79 -10.13 22.01
C ALA A 104 7.17 -9.53 22.32
N GLN A 105 7.26 -8.23 22.55
CA GLN A 105 8.50 -7.53 22.91
C GLN A 105 8.67 -7.34 24.43
N ARG A 106 7.71 -7.78 25.26
CA ARG A 106 7.79 -7.60 26.70
C ARG A 106 9.02 -8.27 27.32
N PRO A 107 9.50 -7.80 28.48
CA PRO A 107 10.59 -8.44 29.22
C PRO A 107 10.34 -9.93 29.44
N GLY A 108 11.35 -10.75 29.22
CA GLY A 108 11.28 -12.20 29.37
C GLY A 108 10.75 -12.96 28.13
N VAL A 109 10.19 -12.26 27.13
CA VAL A 109 9.77 -12.82 25.85
C VAL A 109 10.68 -12.36 24.73
N GLY A 110 10.67 -11.10 24.37
CA GLY A 110 11.65 -10.47 23.48
C GLY A 110 11.69 -11.00 22.04
N VAL A 111 10.65 -11.68 21.57
CA VAL A 111 10.64 -12.28 20.22
C VAL A 111 10.26 -11.29 19.14
N GLY A 112 9.73 -10.14 19.52
CA GLY A 112 9.43 -9.05 18.60
C GLY A 112 8.36 -9.35 17.56
N GLY A 113 8.46 -8.71 16.41
CA GLY A 113 7.58 -8.88 15.27
C GLY A 113 7.61 -7.65 14.36
N HIS A 114 7.04 -7.79 13.17
CA HIS A 114 6.91 -6.72 12.20
C HIS A 114 5.46 -6.26 12.10
N ILE A 115 5.23 -4.97 12.02
CA ILE A 115 3.88 -4.39 11.89
C ILE A 115 3.72 -3.54 10.64
N SER A 116 4.80 -2.99 10.10
CA SER A 116 4.77 -2.03 8.99
C SER A 116 4.16 -2.61 7.72
N THR A 117 4.45 -3.85 7.38
CA THR A 117 3.90 -4.52 6.20
C THR A 117 2.38 -4.65 6.31
N TYR A 118 1.88 -5.11 7.46
CA TYR A 118 0.45 -5.14 7.67
C TYR A 118 -0.16 -3.74 7.70
N ALA A 119 0.48 -2.77 8.36
CA ALA A 119 -0.03 -1.41 8.45
C ALA A 119 -0.27 -0.76 7.08
N SER A 120 0.64 -1.00 6.11
CA SER A 120 0.51 -0.50 4.75
C SER A 120 -0.51 -1.26 3.90
N SER A 121 -0.75 -2.54 4.18
CA SER A 121 -1.69 -3.39 3.41
C SER A 121 -3.04 -3.62 4.11
N ALA A 122 -3.26 -3.02 5.28
CA ALA A 122 -4.43 -3.28 6.12
C ALA A 122 -5.77 -3.10 5.39
N SER A 123 -5.92 -2.02 4.62
CA SER A 123 -7.16 -1.77 3.88
C SER A 123 -7.37 -2.76 2.74
N LEU A 124 -6.30 -3.20 2.08
CA LEU A 124 -6.35 -4.22 1.04
C LEU A 124 -6.89 -5.55 1.60
N TYR A 125 -6.33 -6.00 2.73
CA TYR A 125 -6.79 -7.22 3.38
C TYR A 125 -8.22 -7.11 3.89
N GLU A 126 -8.59 -5.99 4.51
CA GLU A 126 -9.97 -5.80 4.99
C GLU A 126 -10.99 -5.89 3.85
N VAL A 127 -10.73 -5.23 2.74
CA VAL A 127 -11.60 -5.31 1.57
C VAL A 127 -11.64 -6.73 1.01
N GLY A 128 -10.47 -7.40 0.93
CA GLY A 128 -10.38 -8.79 0.51
C GLY A 128 -11.26 -9.71 1.37
N TYR A 129 -11.10 -9.63 2.68
CA TYR A 129 -11.84 -10.45 3.63
C TYR A 129 -13.34 -10.15 3.70
N ASN A 130 -13.71 -8.90 3.59
CA ASN A 130 -15.11 -8.53 3.76
C ASN A 130 -15.94 -8.74 2.49
N HIS A 131 -15.32 -8.71 1.29
CA HIS A 131 -16.07 -8.66 0.03
C HIS A 131 -15.67 -9.68 -1.02
N PHE A 132 -14.46 -10.24 -0.95
CA PHE A 132 -13.93 -11.06 -2.04
C PHE A 132 -13.56 -12.48 -1.65
N PHE A 133 -12.85 -12.68 -0.54
CA PHE A 133 -12.34 -14.00 -0.18
C PHE A 133 -13.46 -14.89 0.35
N ARG A 134 -13.51 -16.09 -0.16
CA ARG A 134 -14.49 -17.13 0.20
C ARG A 134 -13.89 -18.06 1.23
N GLY A 135 -14.63 -18.30 2.31
CA GLY A 135 -14.24 -19.28 3.32
C GLY A 135 -14.38 -20.72 2.82
N MET A 136 -13.84 -21.66 3.57
CA MET A 136 -13.87 -23.09 3.22
C MET A 136 -15.27 -23.69 3.20
N ASP A 137 -16.22 -23.06 3.85
CA ASP A 137 -17.63 -23.41 3.90
C ASP A 137 -18.42 -22.99 2.64
N HIS A 138 -17.77 -22.26 1.73
CA HIS A 138 -18.42 -21.85 0.48
C HIS A 138 -18.67 -23.08 -0.43
N PRO A 139 -19.90 -23.21 -1.04
CA PRO A 139 -20.25 -24.38 -1.88
C PRO A 139 -19.29 -24.67 -3.04
N GLY A 140 -18.61 -23.65 -3.55
CA GLY A 140 -17.59 -23.77 -4.60
C GLY A 140 -16.17 -24.04 -4.09
N GLY A 141 -16.01 -24.28 -2.79
CA GLY A 141 -14.71 -24.35 -2.10
C GLY A 141 -14.19 -22.98 -1.70
N GLY A 142 -13.25 -22.96 -0.73
CA GLY A 142 -12.59 -21.74 -0.26
C GLY A 142 -11.51 -21.24 -1.20
N ASP A 143 -11.30 -19.94 -1.18
CA ASP A 143 -10.19 -19.33 -1.89
C ASP A 143 -8.86 -19.62 -1.19
N GLN A 144 -7.81 -19.76 -1.97
CA GLN A 144 -6.45 -19.89 -1.45
C GLN A 144 -5.77 -18.52 -1.49
N VAL A 145 -5.55 -17.95 -0.32
CA VAL A 145 -4.94 -16.62 -0.20
C VAL A 145 -3.49 -16.75 0.20
N PHE A 146 -2.61 -16.27 -0.67
CA PHE A 146 -1.18 -16.16 -0.39
C PHE A 146 -0.88 -14.72 0.04
N PHE A 147 -0.45 -14.56 1.27
CA PHE A 147 -0.09 -13.25 1.81
C PHE A 147 1.37 -13.19 2.24
N GLN A 148 1.93 -12.00 2.29
CA GLN A 148 3.30 -11.83 2.74
C GLN A 148 3.44 -12.20 4.22
N GLY A 149 4.41 -13.03 4.56
CA GLY A 149 4.63 -13.51 5.91
C GLY A 149 4.77 -12.39 6.96
N HIS A 150 5.37 -11.27 6.59
CA HIS A 150 5.48 -10.09 7.44
C HIS A 150 4.15 -9.39 7.78
N ALA A 151 3.07 -9.71 7.06
CA ALA A 151 1.73 -9.24 7.38
C ALA A 151 0.99 -10.13 8.39
N SER A 152 1.61 -11.22 8.85
CA SER A 152 1.02 -12.21 9.77
C SER A 152 0.36 -11.61 11.02
N PRO A 153 0.89 -10.56 11.68
CA PRO A 153 0.20 -9.97 12.81
C PRO A 153 -1.23 -9.54 12.50
N GLY A 154 -1.47 -8.99 11.31
CA GLY A 154 -2.81 -8.63 10.84
C GLY A 154 -3.69 -9.85 10.58
N MET A 155 -3.13 -10.91 10.03
CA MET A 155 -3.86 -12.17 9.77
C MET A 155 -4.29 -12.83 11.07
N TYR A 156 -3.40 -12.93 12.04
CA TYR A 156 -3.73 -13.44 13.39
C TYR A 156 -4.78 -12.56 14.09
N ALA A 157 -4.63 -11.26 14.01
CA ALA A 157 -5.59 -10.32 14.58
C ALA A 157 -6.98 -10.45 13.94
N ARG A 158 -7.05 -10.64 12.62
CA ARG A 158 -8.31 -10.89 11.94
C ARG A 158 -8.93 -12.21 12.38
N ALA A 159 -8.19 -13.29 12.39
CA ALA A 159 -8.65 -14.60 12.84
C ALA A 159 -9.10 -14.58 14.31
N PHE A 160 -8.45 -13.80 15.16
CA PHE A 160 -8.88 -13.58 16.53
C PHE A 160 -10.24 -12.87 16.62
N VAL A 161 -10.44 -11.82 15.83
CA VAL A 161 -11.73 -11.10 15.80
C VAL A 161 -12.85 -12.00 15.26
N GLU A 162 -12.52 -12.97 14.42
CA GLU A 162 -13.44 -14.01 13.94
C GLU A 162 -13.68 -15.15 14.96
N GLY A 163 -13.05 -15.11 16.13
CA GLY A 163 -13.20 -16.12 17.18
C GLY A 163 -12.41 -17.42 16.95
N ARG A 164 -11.44 -17.41 16.05
CA ARG A 164 -10.61 -18.61 15.73
C ARG A 164 -9.49 -18.85 16.74
N PHE A 165 -9.05 -17.82 17.44
CA PHE A 165 -7.99 -17.89 18.45
C PHE A 165 -8.44 -17.33 19.78
N THR A 166 -7.81 -17.83 20.85
CA THR A 166 -7.99 -17.30 22.20
C THR A 166 -6.97 -16.18 22.48
N PRO A 167 -7.22 -15.34 23.49
CA PRO A 167 -6.23 -14.35 23.92
C PRO A 167 -4.89 -14.98 24.35
N GLU A 168 -4.93 -16.16 24.96
CA GLU A 168 -3.76 -16.89 25.43
C GLU A 168 -2.90 -17.37 24.25
N GLN A 169 -3.53 -17.85 23.18
CA GLN A 169 -2.81 -18.22 21.95
C GLN A 169 -2.13 -17.01 21.30
N LEU A 170 -2.81 -15.87 21.25
CA LEU A 170 -2.22 -14.63 20.77
C LEU A 170 -1.03 -14.18 21.63
N ASP A 171 -1.13 -14.34 22.94
CA ASP A 171 -0.04 -14.00 23.87
C ASP A 171 1.23 -14.81 23.64
N GLY A 172 1.05 -16.00 23.07
CA GLY A 172 2.12 -16.89 22.62
C GLY A 172 2.63 -16.63 21.19
N PHE A 173 2.43 -15.46 20.62
CA PHE A 173 2.93 -15.14 19.28
C PHE A 173 4.44 -15.34 19.17
N ARG A 174 4.88 -16.08 18.16
CA ARG A 174 6.27 -16.50 17.93
C ARG A 174 6.86 -17.38 19.03
N GLN A 175 6.03 -18.06 19.78
CA GLN A 175 6.39 -18.95 20.86
C GLN A 175 5.70 -20.32 20.70
N GLU A 176 5.58 -20.82 19.49
CA GLU A 176 4.85 -22.04 19.13
C GLU A 176 5.26 -23.27 19.92
N LEU A 177 6.52 -23.34 20.36
CA LEU A 177 7.07 -24.47 21.09
C LEU A 177 7.24 -24.21 22.59
N SER A 178 7.19 -22.97 23.04
CA SER A 178 7.52 -22.57 24.41
C SER A 178 6.34 -22.06 25.22
N HIS A 179 5.25 -21.66 24.56
CA HIS A 179 4.08 -21.16 25.26
C HIS A 179 3.15 -22.30 25.72
N HIS A 180 2.69 -22.23 26.95
CA HIS A 180 1.89 -23.29 27.61
C HIS A 180 0.53 -23.55 26.94
N ALA A 181 -0.07 -22.55 26.30
CA ALA A 181 -1.35 -22.67 25.59
C ALA A 181 -1.21 -23.07 24.12
N GLY A 182 0.00 -23.46 23.67
CA GLY A 182 0.31 -23.60 22.26
C GLY A 182 0.39 -22.21 21.58
N GLY A 183 1.61 -21.73 21.38
CA GLY A 183 1.83 -20.41 20.78
C GLY A 183 1.60 -20.39 19.28
N LEU A 184 1.50 -19.18 18.74
CA LEU A 184 1.40 -18.97 17.30
C LEU A 184 2.79 -18.89 16.68
N SER A 185 2.97 -19.48 15.51
CA SER A 185 4.22 -19.39 14.74
C SER A 185 4.43 -17.96 14.21
N SER A 186 5.66 -17.66 13.80
CA SER A 186 5.97 -16.36 13.17
C SER A 186 5.09 -16.08 11.95
N TYR A 187 4.83 -17.12 11.17
CA TYR A 187 3.94 -17.09 10.02
C TYR A 187 2.85 -18.15 10.17
N PRO A 188 1.59 -17.84 9.84
CA PRO A 188 0.52 -18.84 9.85
C PRO A 188 0.89 -20.04 9.00
N HIS A 189 0.67 -21.22 9.53
CA HIS A 189 1.00 -22.47 8.83
C HIS A 189 -0.17 -23.45 8.89
N PRO A 190 -0.63 -24.02 7.75
CA PRO A 190 -1.83 -24.85 7.70
C PRO A 190 -1.75 -26.10 8.61
N ARG A 191 -0.56 -26.65 8.82
CA ARG A 191 -0.38 -27.80 9.72
C ARG A 191 -0.59 -27.45 11.20
N LEU A 192 -0.27 -26.20 11.57
CA LEU A 192 -0.45 -25.69 12.94
C LEU A 192 -1.82 -25.08 13.13
N MET A 193 -2.45 -24.67 12.03
CA MET A 193 -3.74 -23.96 12.01
C MET A 193 -4.59 -24.47 10.85
N PRO A 194 -5.14 -25.71 10.94
CA PRO A 194 -5.85 -26.33 9.81
C PRO A 194 -7.13 -25.60 9.42
N GLU A 195 -7.68 -24.79 10.31
CA GLU A 195 -8.87 -23.94 10.04
C GLU A 195 -8.53 -22.54 9.56
N PHE A 196 -7.23 -22.27 9.35
CA PHE A 196 -6.75 -20.98 8.93
C PHE A 196 -6.47 -20.96 7.42
N TRP A 197 -6.48 -19.78 6.84
CA TRP A 197 -6.17 -19.61 5.43
C TRP A 197 -4.72 -19.85 5.12
N GLN A 198 -4.53 -20.28 3.89
CA GLN A 198 -3.31 -20.97 3.52
C GLN A 198 -2.17 -20.01 3.21
N PHE A 199 -1.04 -20.33 3.69
CA PHE A 199 0.32 -20.02 3.30
C PHE A 199 0.75 -18.57 3.24
N PRO A 200 1.58 -18.16 4.18
CA PRO A 200 2.43 -17.03 3.95
C PRO A 200 3.36 -17.33 2.78
N THR A 201 3.48 -16.39 1.87
CA THR A 201 4.62 -16.39 0.96
C THR A 201 5.85 -15.99 1.76
N VAL A 202 6.87 -16.81 1.69
CA VAL A 202 8.18 -16.46 2.24
C VAL A 202 8.75 -15.33 1.39
N SER A 203 9.17 -14.27 2.02
CA SER A 203 9.92 -13.20 1.39
C SER A 203 11.37 -13.58 1.22
#